data_ffc19f2150aab5e398c936fd00bce403
#
_entry.id   ffc19f2150aab5e398c936fd00bce403
#
_cell.length_a   1.000
_cell.length_b   1.000
_cell.length_c   1.000
_cell.angle_alpha   90.00
_cell.angle_beta   90.00
_cell.angle_gamma   90.00
#
_symmetry.space_group_name_H-M   'P 1'
#
loop_
_entity.id
_entity.type
_entity.pdbx_description
1 polymer ?
#
loop_
_entity_poly.entity_id
_entity_poly.type
_entity_poly.pdbx_seq_one_letter_code
_entity_poly.pdbx_strand_id
1 'polypeptide(L)'
;MLKVENVTAGYLQSPVLREVSLQLEDNECACVVGANGAGKSTLMSLISGLMRPSSGSIMFNETSLIGLSPSKIVDLGIIQVPEGRRLFPRMTVAENLLLGARNARARPETKASFEKVYHLFPILEERGKQKAGTLSGGQQQMLAIARGLMAKPKVLLLDEPSIGLSPILVAEIFKTVGGLVNDGISVLLVEQNVRAALAVSSHGFLVERGRIVLSGKSQDLVEESAIKRGFIGG
;
A
#
# COMPACT_ATOMS: atom_id res chain seq x y z
N MET A 1 6.24 -11.06 -8.79
CA MET A 1 5.85 -11.72 -7.52
C MET A 1 6.69 -11.17 -6.36
N LEU A 2 6.05 -10.78 -5.25
CA LEU A 2 6.70 -10.38 -3.99
C LEU A 2 6.50 -11.48 -2.95
N LYS A 3 7.57 -11.94 -2.29
CA LYS A 3 7.53 -13.05 -1.33
C LYS A 3 8.23 -12.66 -0.04
N VAL A 4 7.56 -12.85 1.08
CA VAL A 4 8.06 -12.68 2.43
C VAL A 4 8.03 -14.06 3.10
N GLU A 5 9.16 -14.55 3.64
CA GLU A 5 9.26 -15.89 4.21
C GLU A 5 9.86 -15.85 5.60
N ASN A 6 9.12 -16.34 6.58
CA ASN A 6 9.51 -16.51 7.98
C ASN A 6 10.20 -15.29 8.59
N VAL A 7 9.70 -14.10 8.23
CA VAL A 7 10.31 -12.84 8.64
C VAL A 7 9.98 -12.54 10.10
N THR A 8 11.03 -12.31 10.90
CA THR A 8 10.94 -11.77 12.25
C THR A 8 11.59 -10.40 12.28
N ALA A 9 10.90 -9.41 12.88
CA ALA A 9 11.41 -8.05 12.99
C ALA A 9 10.76 -7.31 14.14
N GLY A 10 11.46 -6.30 14.65
CA GLY A 10 10.95 -5.46 15.74
C GLY A 10 11.87 -4.29 16.02
N TYR A 11 11.55 -3.56 17.08
CA TYR A 11 12.31 -2.42 17.56
C TYR A 11 13.07 -2.79 18.83
N LEU A 12 14.35 -2.42 18.91
CA LEU A 12 15.22 -2.81 20.01
C LEU A 12 15.28 -4.34 20.15
N GLN A 13 14.88 -4.88 21.30
CA GLN A 13 14.87 -6.33 21.58
C GLN A 13 13.46 -6.96 21.55
N SER A 14 12.44 -6.17 21.16
CA SER A 14 11.05 -6.66 21.17
C SER A 14 10.58 -6.94 19.74
N PRO A 15 10.36 -8.20 19.36
CA PRO A 15 9.84 -8.54 18.04
C PRO A 15 8.38 -8.11 17.91
N VAL A 16 8.11 -7.31 16.87
CA VAL A 16 6.75 -6.88 16.47
C VAL A 16 6.16 -7.88 15.48
N LEU A 17 6.97 -8.39 14.55
CA LEU A 17 6.60 -9.47 13.63
C LEU A 17 7.36 -10.73 14.00
N ARG A 18 6.68 -11.89 13.89
CA ARG A 18 7.20 -13.19 14.30
C ARG A 18 6.87 -14.23 13.24
N GLU A 19 7.88 -14.65 12.48
CA GLU A 19 7.78 -15.70 11.46
C GLU A 19 6.66 -15.44 10.44
N VAL A 20 6.53 -14.18 10.02
CA VAL A 20 5.51 -13.77 9.05
C VAL A 20 5.91 -14.25 7.66
N SER A 21 4.96 -14.92 6.98
CA SER A 21 5.11 -15.35 5.59
C SER A 21 3.88 -14.93 4.80
N LEU A 22 4.09 -14.27 3.67
CA LEU A 22 3.05 -13.91 2.71
C LEU A 22 3.61 -13.86 1.30
N GLN A 23 2.73 -13.98 0.34
CA GLN A 23 3.06 -13.89 -1.09
C GLN A 23 2.05 -12.98 -1.78
N LEU A 24 2.52 -12.13 -2.66
CA LEU A 24 1.73 -11.32 -3.57
C LEU A 24 2.12 -11.69 -5.00
N GLU A 25 1.15 -12.19 -5.73
CA GLU A 25 1.36 -12.56 -7.13
C GLU A 25 1.41 -11.34 -8.05
N ASP A 26 1.87 -11.55 -9.27
CA ASP A 26 1.83 -10.49 -10.27
C ASP A 26 0.38 -10.18 -10.65
N ASN A 27 0.07 -8.91 -10.81
CA ASN A 27 -1.28 -8.43 -11.12
C ASN A 27 -2.34 -8.88 -10.10
N GLU A 28 -1.98 -8.89 -8.84
CA GLU A 28 -2.86 -9.24 -7.74
C GLU A 28 -3.09 -8.03 -6.81
N CYS A 29 -4.29 -7.95 -6.26
CA CYS A 29 -4.59 -7.12 -5.09
C CYS A 29 -4.75 -8.04 -3.89
N ALA A 30 -3.82 -8.00 -2.95
CA ALA A 30 -3.93 -8.72 -1.68
C ALA A 30 -4.02 -7.72 -0.52
N CYS A 31 -4.67 -8.14 0.58
CA CYS A 31 -4.75 -7.32 1.77
C CYS A 31 -4.15 -7.99 3.01
N VAL A 32 -3.54 -7.16 3.86
CA VAL A 32 -3.11 -7.53 5.22
C VAL A 32 -3.99 -6.76 6.20
N VAL A 33 -4.80 -7.47 6.95
CA VAL A 33 -5.77 -6.88 7.88
C VAL A 33 -5.45 -7.25 9.32
N GLY A 34 -5.83 -6.39 10.25
CA GLY A 34 -5.61 -6.62 11.68
C GLY A 34 -5.78 -5.35 12.50
N ALA A 35 -5.83 -5.50 13.82
CA ALA A 35 -5.95 -4.38 14.76
C ALA A 35 -4.75 -3.43 14.71
N ASN A 36 -4.90 -2.23 15.30
CA ASN A 36 -3.78 -1.32 15.50
C ASN A 36 -2.70 -1.98 16.36
N GLY A 37 -1.44 -1.77 15.98
CA GLY A 37 -0.30 -2.41 16.67
C GLY A 37 -0.07 -3.89 16.31
N ALA A 38 -0.84 -4.50 15.41
CA ALA A 38 -0.64 -5.89 15.01
C ALA A 38 0.67 -6.14 14.21
N GLY A 39 1.33 -5.08 13.73
CA GLY A 39 2.58 -5.17 12.97
C GLY A 39 2.46 -4.81 11.50
N LYS A 40 1.30 -4.37 11.03
CA LYS A 40 1.02 -4.08 9.62
C LYS A 40 2.00 -3.07 9.00
N SER A 41 2.16 -1.88 9.59
CA SER A 41 3.08 -0.85 9.09
C SER A 41 4.56 -1.25 9.24
N THR A 42 4.88 -2.13 10.20
CA THR A 42 6.21 -2.74 10.32
C THR A 42 6.51 -3.63 9.11
N LEU A 43 5.54 -4.42 8.66
CA LEU A 43 5.67 -5.22 7.44
C LEU A 43 5.91 -4.34 6.21
N MET A 44 5.15 -3.25 6.07
CA MET A 44 5.36 -2.27 4.98
C MET A 44 6.77 -1.67 5.02
N SER A 45 7.26 -1.33 6.23
CA SER A 45 8.59 -0.78 6.43
C SER A 45 9.71 -1.76 6.07
N LEU A 46 9.51 -3.05 6.28
CA LEU A 46 10.43 -4.11 5.87
C LEU A 46 10.51 -4.24 4.35
N ILE A 47 9.35 -4.33 3.69
CA ILE A 47 9.28 -4.49 2.23
C ILE A 47 9.87 -3.27 1.52
N SER A 48 9.67 -2.06 2.07
CA SER A 48 10.22 -0.81 1.51
C SER A 48 11.67 -0.51 1.91
N GLY A 49 12.31 -1.39 2.70
CA GLY A 49 13.72 -1.26 3.11
C GLY A 49 13.97 -0.18 4.16
N LEU A 50 12.92 0.35 4.80
CA LEU A 50 13.02 1.29 5.90
C LEU A 50 13.42 0.60 7.21
N MET A 51 13.26 -0.72 7.27
CA MET A 51 13.63 -1.57 8.40
C MET A 51 14.30 -2.85 7.89
N ARG A 52 15.17 -3.45 8.71
CA ARG A 52 15.78 -4.74 8.41
C ARG A 52 15.16 -5.83 9.28
N PRO A 53 14.86 -7.01 8.74
CA PRO A 53 14.44 -8.14 9.54
C PRO A 53 15.62 -8.70 10.34
N SER A 54 15.32 -9.34 11.47
CA SER A 54 16.30 -10.11 12.26
C SER A 54 16.49 -11.53 11.70
N SER A 55 15.47 -12.07 11.02
CA SER A 55 15.52 -13.37 10.34
C SER A 55 14.49 -13.44 9.21
N GLY A 56 14.58 -14.45 8.36
CA GLY A 56 13.72 -14.69 7.22
C GLY A 56 14.24 -14.04 5.94
N SER A 57 13.43 -14.06 4.90
CA SER A 57 13.77 -13.51 3.57
C SER A 57 12.63 -12.65 3.01
N ILE A 58 13.00 -11.65 2.19
CA ILE A 58 12.07 -10.84 1.41
C ILE A 58 12.61 -10.77 -0.02
N MET A 59 11.85 -11.32 -0.94
CA MET A 59 12.24 -11.43 -2.34
C MET A 59 11.24 -10.69 -3.23
N PHE A 60 11.75 -9.98 -4.22
CA PHE A 60 10.94 -9.47 -5.33
C PHE A 60 11.48 -10.06 -6.63
N ASN A 61 10.69 -10.96 -7.22
CA ASN A 61 11.15 -11.88 -8.25
C ASN A 61 12.41 -12.63 -7.74
N GLU A 62 13.52 -12.54 -8.45
CA GLU A 62 14.79 -13.18 -8.07
C GLU A 62 15.70 -12.29 -7.21
N THR A 63 15.25 -11.08 -6.85
CA THR A 63 16.08 -10.09 -6.14
C THR A 63 15.73 -10.06 -4.66
N SER A 64 16.73 -10.28 -3.79
CA SER A 64 16.56 -10.07 -2.34
C SER A 64 16.46 -8.58 -2.05
N LEU A 65 15.43 -8.19 -1.28
CA LEU A 65 15.25 -6.82 -0.83
C LEU A 65 16.04 -6.51 0.43
N ILE A 66 16.49 -7.53 1.17
CA ILE A 66 17.23 -7.35 2.43
C ILE A 66 18.58 -6.68 2.14
N GLY A 67 18.81 -5.56 2.83
CA GLY A 67 20.05 -4.78 2.69
C GLY A 67 20.04 -3.78 1.55
N LEU A 68 19.03 -3.78 0.68
CA LEU A 68 18.86 -2.71 -0.29
C LEU A 68 18.42 -1.41 0.38
N SER A 69 18.87 -0.29 -0.17
CA SER A 69 18.36 1.02 0.25
C SER A 69 16.93 1.24 -0.27
N PRO A 70 16.10 2.07 0.42
CA PRO A 70 14.76 2.40 -0.07
C PRO A 70 14.74 2.93 -1.51
N SER A 71 15.76 3.71 -1.89
CA SER A 71 15.89 4.21 -3.28
C SER A 71 16.02 3.07 -4.28
N LYS A 72 16.85 2.05 -4.01
CA LYS A 72 17.00 0.89 -4.88
C LYS A 72 15.71 0.07 -4.98
N ILE A 73 14.96 -0.04 -3.88
CA ILE A 73 13.65 -0.73 -3.86
C ILE A 73 12.64 0.03 -4.73
N VAL A 74 12.62 1.37 -4.64
CA VAL A 74 11.83 2.22 -5.55
C VAL A 74 12.24 1.99 -7.02
N ASP A 75 13.53 1.90 -7.31
CA ASP A 75 14.03 1.65 -8.67
C ASP A 75 13.64 0.24 -9.18
N LEU A 76 13.46 -0.74 -8.33
CA LEU A 76 12.91 -2.06 -8.69
C LEU A 76 11.40 -1.98 -9.03
N GLY A 77 10.69 -0.99 -8.50
CA GLY A 77 9.27 -0.75 -8.75
C GLY A 77 8.35 -1.01 -7.58
N ILE A 78 8.89 -1.13 -6.38
CA ILE A 78 8.09 -1.24 -5.16
C ILE A 78 7.93 0.17 -4.58
N ILE A 79 6.69 0.66 -4.57
CA ILE A 79 6.38 2.03 -4.15
C ILE A 79 5.44 1.98 -2.95
N GLN A 80 5.81 2.65 -1.86
CA GLN A 80 4.96 2.77 -0.68
C GLN A 80 4.25 4.12 -0.64
N VAL A 81 2.95 4.08 -0.40
CA VAL A 81 2.14 5.22 0.05
C VAL A 81 1.90 5.01 1.56
N PRO A 82 2.62 5.72 2.41
CA PRO A 82 2.55 5.52 3.86
C PRO A 82 1.27 6.12 4.45
N GLU A 83 0.92 5.67 5.65
CA GLU A 83 -0.10 6.29 6.47
C GLU A 83 0.15 7.80 6.66
N GLY A 84 -0.92 8.59 6.80
CA GLY A 84 -0.86 10.03 7.00
C GLY A 84 -0.51 10.82 5.75
N ARG A 85 -0.66 10.22 4.55
CA ARG A 85 -0.56 10.87 3.22
C ARG A 85 0.83 11.43 2.87
N ARG A 86 1.57 11.98 3.84
CA ARG A 86 2.94 12.52 3.72
C ARG A 86 3.11 13.42 2.48
N LEU A 87 2.16 14.33 2.26
CA LEU A 87 2.22 15.33 1.20
C LEU A 87 3.15 16.49 1.59
N PHE A 88 3.57 17.24 0.58
CA PHE A 88 4.24 18.52 0.75
C PHE A 88 3.19 19.64 0.73
N PRO A 89 2.69 20.12 1.89
CA PRO A 89 1.48 20.94 1.97
C PRO A 89 1.61 22.32 1.34
N ARG A 90 2.84 22.85 1.25
CA ARG A 90 3.14 24.16 0.65
C ARG A 90 3.32 24.10 -0.87
N MET A 91 3.51 22.91 -1.43
CA MET A 91 3.61 22.66 -2.87
C MET A 91 2.21 22.48 -3.45
N THR A 92 2.09 22.78 -4.74
CA THR A 92 0.86 22.54 -5.50
C THR A 92 0.60 21.04 -5.70
N VAL A 93 -0.61 20.69 -6.15
CA VAL A 93 -0.98 19.34 -6.56
C VAL A 93 -0.01 18.83 -7.65
N ALA A 94 0.18 19.62 -8.72
CA ALA A 94 1.06 19.23 -9.82
C ALA A 94 2.52 19.03 -9.37
N GLU A 95 3.04 19.89 -8.49
CA GLU A 95 4.39 19.73 -7.94
C GLU A 95 4.52 18.47 -7.07
N ASN A 96 3.50 18.15 -6.22
CA ASN A 96 3.49 16.91 -5.47
C ASN A 96 3.51 15.68 -6.40
N LEU A 97 2.72 15.68 -7.48
CA LEU A 97 2.71 14.62 -8.48
C LEU A 97 4.08 14.48 -9.16
N LEU A 98 4.67 15.59 -9.59
CA LEU A 98 5.97 15.60 -10.25
C LEU A 98 7.09 14.99 -9.40
N LEU A 99 7.03 15.16 -8.06
CA LEU A 99 7.97 14.51 -7.14
C LEU A 99 7.89 12.98 -7.21
N GLY A 100 6.72 12.40 -7.49
CA GLY A 100 6.55 10.96 -7.68
C GLY A 100 7.31 10.41 -8.88
N ALA A 101 7.46 11.19 -9.96
CA ALA A 101 8.09 10.78 -11.19
C ALA A 101 9.64 10.92 -11.20
N ARG A 102 10.30 11.03 -10.04
CA ARG A 102 11.75 11.33 -9.96
C ARG A 102 12.67 10.14 -10.19
N ASN A 103 12.20 8.90 -10.04
CA ASN A 103 13.02 7.73 -10.29
C ASN A 103 13.36 7.57 -11.78
N ALA A 104 14.43 6.81 -12.07
CA ALA A 104 14.94 6.64 -13.43
C ALA A 104 13.90 6.05 -14.40
N ARG A 105 13.02 5.19 -13.89
CA ARG A 105 11.99 4.50 -14.66
C ARG A 105 10.80 5.39 -15.02
N ALA A 106 10.38 6.28 -14.12
CA ALA A 106 9.22 7.15 -14.31
C ALA A 106 9.55 8.44 -15.09
N ARG A 107 10.77 8.95 -14.94
CA ARG A 107 11.17 10.24 -15.53
C ARG A 107 10.91 10.36 -17.04
N PRO A 108 11.23 9.38 -17.89
CA PRO A 108 10.98 9.47 -19.33
C PRO A 108 9.49 9.54 -19.70
N GLU A 109 8.63 8.99 -18.84
CA GLU A 109 7.19 8.85 -19.10
C GLU A 109 6.33 9.75 -18.22
N THR A 110 6.93 10.81 -17.66
CA THR A 110 6.25 11.74 -16.75
C THR A 110 4.93 12.27 -17.32
N LYS A 111 4.89 12.65 -18.61
CA LYS A 111 3.69 13.16 -19.27
C LYS A 111 2.56 12.11 -19.30
N ALA A 112 2.86 10.89 -19.76
CA ALA A 112 1.89 9.80 -19.79
C ALA A 112 1.40 9.43 -18.38
N SER A 113 2.28 9.50 -17.36
CA SER A 113 1.90 9.30 -15.98
C SER A 113 0.92 10.35 -15.47
N PHE A 114 1.09 11.64 -15.84
CA PHE A 114 0.12 12.70 -15.54
C PHE A 114 -1.24 12.42 -16.17
N GLU A 115 -1.28 12.08 -17.47
CA GLU A 115 -2.51 11.76 -18.20
C GLU A 115 -3.25 10.60 -17.51
N LYS A 116 -2.54 9.52 -17.16
CA LYS A 116 -3.10 8.37 -16.44
C LYS A 116 -3.66 8.77 -15.07
N VAL A 117 -2.90 9.52 -14.29
CA VAL A 117 -3.30 9.95 -12.94
C VAL A 117 -4.49 10.88 -12.97
N TYR A 118 -4.56 11.80 -13.93
CA TYR A 118 -5.69 12.70 -14.10
C TYR A 118 -6.94 11.98 -14.60
N HIS A 119 -6.78 10.93 -15.42
CA HIS A 119 -7.89 10.06 -15.79
C HIS A 119 -8.46 9.32 -14.56
N LEU A 120 -7.60 8.83 -13.66
CA LEU A 120 -8.03 8.13 -12.44
C LEU A 120 -8.61 9.09 -11.39
N PHE A 121 -8.09 10.31 -11.31
CA PHE A 121 -8.47 11.32 -10.32
C PHE A 121 -8.64 12.71 -10.97
N PRO A 122 -9.74 12.95 -11.73
CA PRO A 122 -9.93 14.21 -12.50
C PRO A 122 -9.85 15.48 -11.63
N ILE A 123 -10.30 15.39 -10.38
CA ILE A 123 -10.23 16.51 -9.43
C ILE A 123 -8.79 17.02 -9.19
N LEU A 124 -7.77 16.17 -9.38
CA LEU A 124 -6.37 16.57 -9.21
C LEU A 124 -5.88 17.43 -10.39
N GLU A 125 -6.43 17.23 -11.59
CA GLU A 125 -6.18 18.09 -12.75
C GLU A 125 -6.81 19.47 -12.53
N GLU A 126 -8.09 19.50 -12.17
CA GLU A 126 -8.83 20.75 -11.91
C GLU A 126 -8.14 21.60 -10.85
N ARG A 127 -7.54 20.96 -9.85
CA ARG A 127 -6.85 21.60 -8.73
C ARG A 127 -5.33 21.61 -8.85
N GLY A 128 -4.79 21.38 -10.03
CA GLY A 128 -3.36 21.23 -10.30
C GLY A 128 -2.48 22.36 -9.74
N LYS A 129 -2.98 23.59 -9.74
CA LYS A 129 -2.29 24.81 -9.21
C LYS A 129 -2.57 25.07 -7.73
N GLN A 130 -3.50 24.34 -7.10
CA GLN A 130 -3.87 24.53 -5.70
C GLN A 130 -2.81 23.93 -4.78
N LYS A 131 -2.52 24.55 -3.62
CA LYS A 131 -1.60 23.99 -2.61
C LYS A 131 -2.21 22.73 -1.98
N ALA A 132 -1.42 21.66 -1.89
CA ALA A 132 -1.88 20.37 -1.39
C ALA A 132 -2.45 20.44 0.05
N GLY A 133 -1.91 21.32 0.90
CA GLY A 133 -2.40 21.51 2.26
C GLY A 133 -3.82 22.09 2.37
N THR A 134 -4.37 22.65 1.30
CA THR A 134 -5.72 23.24 1.27
C THR A 134 -6.77 22.31 0.68
N LEU A 135 -6.38 21.11 0.25
CA LEU A 135 -7.29 20.09 -0.23
C LEU A 135 -8.08 19.46 0.92
N SER A 136 -9.26 18.91 0.63
CA SER A 136 -9.99 18.07 1.59
C SER A 136 -9.19 16.79 1.92
N GLY A 137 -9.51 16.14 3.04
CA GLY A 137 -8.84 14.90 3.44
C GLY A 137 -8.86 13.79 2.37
N GLY A 138 -9.99 13.62 1.69
CA GLY A 138 -10.12 12.67 0.59
C GLY A 138 -9.28 13.04 -0.62
N GLN A 139 -9.29 14.33 -1.02
CA GLN A 139 -8.46 14.81 -2.13
C GLN A 139 -6.95 14.67 -1.83
N GLN A 140 -6.55 14.88 -0.57
CA GLN A 140 -5.18 14.65 -0.15
C GLN A 140 -4.80 13.16 -0.24
N GLN A 141 -5.73 12.26 0.07
CA GLN A 141 -5.50 10.82 -0.05
C GLN A 141 -5.37 10.41 -1.52
N MET A 142 -6.26 10.90 -2.38
CA MET A 142 -6.16 10.72 -3.83
C MET A 142 -4.80 11.22 -4.36
N LEU A 143 -4.36 12.40 -3.91
CA LEU A 143 -3.06 12.97 -4.29
C LEU A 143 -1.88 12.10 -3.80
N ALA A 144 -1.97 11.52 -2.60
CA ALA A 144 -0.93 10.64 -2.08
C ALA A 144 -0.79 9.35 -2.91
N ILE A 145 -1.92 8.71 -3.24
CA ILE A 145 -1.96 7.53 -4.11
C ILE A 145 -1.47 7.90 -5.52
N ALA A 146 -1.99 8.98 -6.09
CA ALA A 146 -1.60 9.49 -7.39
C ALA A 146 -0.09 9.74 -7.50
N ARG A 147 0.51 10.35 -6.47
CA ARG A 147 1.97 10.55 -6.38
C ARG A 147 2.73 9.22 -6.38
N GLY A 148 2.19 8.19 -5.71
CA GLY A 148 2.73 6.84 -5.77
C GLY A 148 2.68 6.25 -7.17
N LEU A 149 1.57 6.45 -7.90
CA LEU A 149 1.38 5.98 -9.27
C LEU A 149 2.31 6.70 -10.27
N MET A 150 2.63 7.98 -10.04
CA MET A 150 3.61 8.72 -10.85
C MET A 150 4.99 8.06 -10.86
N ALA A 151 5.32 7.25 -9.85
CA ALA A 151 6.59 6.50 -9.79
C ALA A 151 6.59 5.25 -10.69
N LYS A 152 5.52 4.95 -11.42
CA LYS A 152 5.31 3.75 -12.24
C LYS A 152 5.55 2.45 -11.46
N PRO A 153 4.76 2.19 -10.41
CA PRO A 153 4.93 1.00 -9.60
C PRO A 153 4.70 -0.28 -10.41
N LYS A 154 5.44 -1.34 -10.07
CA LYS A 154 5.08 -2.74 -10.33
C LYS A 154 4.30 -3.30 -9.13
N VAL A 155 4.70 -2.88 -7.91
CA VAL A 155 4.01 -3.18 -6.67
C VAL A 155 3.72 -1.86 -5.95
N LEU A 156 2.46 -1.62 -5.62
CA LEU A 156 2.01 -0.49 -4.82
C LEU A 156 1.65 -0.98 -3.42
N LEU A 157 2.37 -0.47 -2.43
CA LEU A 157 2.11 -0.73 -1.01
C LEU A 157 1.27 0.42 -0.46
N LEU A 158 0.06 0.13 0.02
CA LEU A 158 -0.86 1.12 0.60
C LEU A 158 -1.04 0.88 2.09
N ASP A 159 -0.65 1.83 2.92
CA ASP A 159 -0.71 1.73 4.38
C ASP A 159 -1.90 2.56 4.91
N GLU A 160 -2.97 1.88 5.31
CA GLU A 160 -4.22 2.41 5.85
C GLU A 160 -4.82 3.58 5.04
N PRO A 161 -5.04 3.42 3.72
CA PRO A 161 -5.50 4.52 2.87
C PRO A 161 -6.93 4.99 3.18
N SER A 162 -7.72 4.24 3.94
CA SER A 162 -9.10 4.59 4.30
C SER A 162 -9.22 5.47 5.55
N ILE A 163 -8.13 5.64 6.33
CA ILE A 163 -8.21 6.29 7.64
C ILE A 163 -8.67 7.75 7.55
N GLY A 164 -9.69 8.09 8.35
CA GLY A 164 -10.22 9.46 8.42
C GLY A 164 -11.00 9.91 7.16
N LEU A 165 -11.47 8.96 6.35
CA LEU A 165 -12.30 9.24 5.17
C LEU A 165 -13.76 8.84 5.39
N SER A 166 -14.66 9.48 4.65
CA SER A 166 -16.05 9.06 4.61
C SER A 166 -16.21 7.74 3.88
N PRO A 167 -17.24 6.92 4.19
CA PRO A 167 -17.48 5.64 3.52
C PRO A 167 -17.57 5.75 1.99
N ILE A 168 -18.12 6.82 1.46
CA ILE A 168 -18.24 7.07 0.02
C ILE A 168 -16.84 7.21 -0.61
N LEU A 169 -15.95 8.00 0.01
CA LEU A 169 -14.58 8.20 -0.48
C LEU A 169 -13.75 6.94 -0.36
N VAL A 170 -13.94 6.15 0.70
CA VAL A 170 -13.29 4.84 0.85
C VAL A 170 -13.68 3.92 -0.31
N ALA A 171 -14.98 3.82 -0.63
CA ALA A 171 -15.45 3.00 -1.73
C ALA A 171 -14.87 3.45 -3.09
N GLU A 172 -14.80 4.76 -3.34
CA GLU A 172 -14.21 5.33 -4.56
C GLU A 172 -12.73 5.00 -4.69
N ILE A 173 -11.94 5.23 -3.63
CA ILE A 173 -10.50 4.94 -3.60
C ILE A 173 -10.26 3.44 -3.78
N PHE A 174 -11.00 2.59 -3.09
CA PHE A 174 -10.81 1.15 -3.17
C PHE A 174 -11.21 0.59 -4.53
N LYS A 175 -12.26 1.13 -5.15
CA LYS A 175 -12.61 0.80 -6.55
C LYS A 175 -11.46 1.15 -7.50
N THR A 176 -10.87 2.34 -7.34
CA THR A 176 -9.71 2.76 -8.14
C THR A 176 -8.51 1.84 -7.89
N VAL A 177 -8.21 1.54 -6.62
CA VAL A 177 -7.09 0.65 -6.23
C VAL A 177 -7.27 -0.75 -6.80
N GLY A 178 -8.48 -1.34 -6.72
CA GLY A 178 -8.78 -2.65 -7.31
C GLY A 178 -8.62 -2.66 -8.82
N GLY A 179 -8.92 -1.54 -9.49
CA GLY A 179 -8.74 -1.39 -10.94
C GLY A 179 -7.28 -1.36 -11.40
N LEU A 180 -6.33 -0.99 -10.52
CA LEU A 180 -4.89 -0.92 -10.86
C LEU A 180 -4.31 -2.27 -11.29
N VAL A 181 -4.89 -3.36 -10.82
CA VAL A 181 -4.50 -4.72 -11.19
C VAL A 181 -4.66 -4.97 -12.70
N ASN A 182 -5.72 -4.42 -13.31
CA ASN A 182 -5.96 -4.51 -14.74
C ASN A 182 -4.91 -3.73 -15.56
N ASP A 183 -4.24 -2.77 -14.91
CA ASP A 183 -3.15 -1.97 -15.48
C ASP A 183 -1.77 -2.61 -15.26
N GLY A 184 -1.72 -3.85 -14.74
CA GLY A 184 -0.48 -4.58 -14.49
C GLY A 184 0.25 -4.18 -13.21
N ILE A 185 -0.45 -3.55 -12.25
CA ILE A 185 0.12 -3.12 -10.95
C ILE A 185 -0.39 -4.07 -9.88
N SER A 186 0.53 -4.79 -9.21
CA SER A 186 0.17 -5.55 -8.01
C SER A 186 0.01 -4.60 -6.81
N VAL A 187 -0.97 -4.86 -5.95
CA VAL A 187 -1.26 -4.02 -4.79
C VAL A 187 -1.22 -4.84 -3.51
N LEU A 188 -0.45 -4.39 -2.53
CA LEU A 188 -0.53 -4.87 -1.15
C LEU A 188 -1.17 -3.78 -0.29
N LEU A 189 -2.43 -4.02 0.11
CA LEU A 189 -3.23 -3.12 0.91
C LEU A 189 -3.14 -3.51 2.38
N VAL A 190 -2.72 -2.60 3.24
CA VAL A 190 -2.79 -2.78 4.69
C VAL A 190 -3.96 -1.97 5.23
N GLU A 191 -4.84 -2.61 6.01
CA GLU A 191 -6.05 -1.98 6.51
C GLU A 191 -6.49 -2.48 7.89
N GLN A 192 -7.21 -1.63 8.60
CA GLN A 192 -7.95 -2.01 9.79
C GLN A 192 -9.39 -2.41 9.44
N ASN A 193 -9.99 -1.81 8.43
CA ASN A 193 -11.33 -2.14 7.96
C ASN A 193 -11.30 -3.43 7.13
N VAL A 194 -11.41 -4.56 7.82
CA VAL A 194 -11.35 -5.92 7.24
C VAL A 194 -12.32 -6.09 6.08
N ARG A 195 -13.59 -5.69 6.28
CA ARG A 195 -14.64 -5.88 5.28
C ARG A 195 -14.36 -5.11 4.00
N ALA A 196 -13.94 -3.86 4.13
CA ALA A 196 -13.65 -3.02 2.98
C ALA A 196 -12.40 -3.50 2.22
N ALA A 197 -11.36 -3.96 2.95
CA ALA A 197 -10.14 -4.48 2.34
C ALA A 197 -10.39 -5.80 1.59
N LEU A 198 -11.10 -6.75 2.21
CA LEU A 198 -11.44 -8.04 1.57
C LEU A 198 -12.32 -7.87 0.34
N ALA A 199 -13.19 -6.84 0.31
CA ALA A 199 -14.07 -6.59 -0.84
C ALA A 199 -13.34 -6.21 -2.13
N VAL A 200 -12.08 -5.72 -2.05
CA VAL A 200 -11.29 -5.25 -3.20
C VAL A 200 -10.05 -6.09 -3.47
N SER A 201 -9.77 -7.07 -2.63
CA SER A 201 -8.62 -7.97 -2.76
C SER A 201 -9.04 -9.38 -3.15
N SER A 202 -8.17 -10.11 -3.84
CA SER A 202 -8.35 -11.53 -4.19
C SER A 202 -7.93 -12.43 -3.03
N HIS A 203 -6.92 -12.01 -2.25
CA HIS A 203 -6.33 -12.74 -1.14
C HIS A 203 -6.19 -11.86 0.10
N GLY A 204 -6.43 -12.45 1.27
CA GLY A 204 -6.31 -11.77 2.56
C GLY A 204 -5.38 -12.49 3.53
N PHE A 205 -4.70 -11.70 4.36
CA PHE A 205 -3.86 -12.16 5.47
C PHE A 205 -4.32 -11.46 6.76
N LEU A 206 -4.78 -12.21 7.74
CA LEU A 206 -5.14 -11.69 9.05
C LEU A 206 -3.91 -11.71 9.96
N VAL A 207 -3.52 -10.55 10.46
CA VAL A 207 -2.37 -10.40 11.37
C VAL A 207 -2.85 -10.08 12.78
N GLU A 208 -2.44 -10.92 13.74
CA GLU A 208 -2.65 -10.71 15.18
C GLU A 208 -1.32 -10.87 15.93
N ARG A 209 -1.02 -9.89 16.78
CA ARG A 209 0.19 -9.90 17.63
C ARG A 209 1.48 -10.28 16.89
N GLY A 210 1.61 -9.76 15.67
CA GLY A 210 2.79 -9.97 14.84
C GLY A 210 2.87 -11.31 14.11
N ARG A 211 1.81 -12.10 14.05
CA ARG A 211 1.72 -13.37 13.33
C ARG A 211 0.58 -13.35 12.33
N ILE A 212 0.74 -14.00 11.19
CA ILE A 212 -0.40 -14.31 10.31
C ILE A 212 -1.12 -15.51 10.93
N VAL A 213 -2.35 -15.29 11.38
CA VAL A 213 -3.19 -16.31 12.03
C VAL A 213 -4.17 -16.95 11.06
N LEU A 214 -4.47 -16.27 9.95
CA LEU A 214 -5.36 -16.75 8.91
C LEU A 214 -4.94 -16.18 7.56
N SER A 215 -5.01 -16.98 6.51
CA SER A 215 -4.77 -16.53 5.13
C SER A 215 -5.58 -17.36 4.15
N GLY A 216 -6.03 -16.74 3.07
CA GLY A 216 -6.81 -17.42 2.04
C GLY A 216 -7.45 -16.45 1.05
N LYS A 217 -8.28 -17.00 0.16
CA LYS A 217 -9.08 -16.17 -0.75
C LYS A 217 -9.97 -15.24 0.03
N SER A 218 -10.08 -14.00 -0.39
CA SER A 218 -10.87 -12.98 0.32
C SER A 218 -12.33 -13.37 0.50
N GLN A 219 -12.92 -14.07 -0.47
CA GLN A 219 -14.30 -14.57 -0.40
C GLN A 219 -14.49 -15.58 0.75
N ASP A 220 -13.54 -16.52 0.91
CA ASP A 220 -13.60 -17.54 1.95
C ASP A 220 -13.42 -16.91 3.35
N LEU A 221 -12.53 -15.93 3.45
CA LEU A 221 -12.25 -15.21 4.70
C LEU A 221 -13.45 -14.39 5.20
N VAL A 222 -14.24 -13.81 4.30
CA VAL A 222 -15.48 -13.08 4.69
C VAL A 222 -16.48 -13.99 5.41
N GLU A 223 -16.53 -15.27 5.05
CA GLU A 223 -17.46 -16.23 5.62
C GLU A 223 -16.97 -16.81 6.94
N GLU A 224 -15.70 -16.73 7.25
CA GLU A 224 -15.10 -17.39 8.39
C GLU A 224 -15.51 -16.75 9.73
N SER A 225 -15.95 -17.60 10.66
CA SER A 225 -16.52 -17.17 11.95
C SER A 225 -15.54 -16.42 12.87
N ALA A 226 -14.23 -16.59 12.67
CA ALA A 226 -13.18 -15.87 13.41
C ALA A 226 -13.17 -14.38 13.04
N ILE A 227 -13.31 -14.06 11.73
CA ILE A 227 -13.44 -12.69 11.26
C ILE A 227 -14.78 -12.08 11.69
N LYS A 228 -15.87 -12.87 11.63
CA LYS A 228 -17.20 -12.41 12.07
C LYS A 228 -17.26 -12.03 13.55
N ARG A 229 -16.57 -12.75 14.43
CA ARG A 229 -16.62 -12.52 15.88
C ARG A 229 -15.63 -11.47 16.40
N GLY A 230 -14.47 -11.35 15.78
CA GLY A 230 -13.40 -10.47 16.28
C GLY A 230 -13.30 -9.11 15.61
N PHE A 231 -13.76 -8.99 14.36
CA PHE A 231 -13.47 -7.82 13.52
C PHE A 231 -14.68 -7.23 12.77
N ILE A 232 -15.77 -7.98 12.61
CA ILE A 232 -16.99 -7.52 11.91
C ILE A 232 -18.15 -7.26 12.87
N GLY A 233 -18.07 -7.70 14.10
CA GLY A 233 -19.12 -7.69 15.11
C GLY A 233 -19.03 -6.58 16.16
N GLY A 234 -18.49 -5.40 15.78
CA GLY A 234 -18.51 -4.21 16.61
C GLY A 234 -19.44 -3.16 16.05
#